data_a2147df41b380bb32a7a7d4845ca7a7c
#
_entry.id   a2147df41b380bb32a7a7d4845ca7a7c
#
_cell.length_a   1.000
_cell.length_b   1.000
_cell.length_c   1.000
_cell.angle_alpha   90.00
_cell.angle_beta   90.00
_cell.angle_gamma   90.00
#
_symmetry.space_group_name_H-M   'P 1'
#
loop_
_entity.id
_entity.type
_entity.pdbx_description
1 polymer ?
#
loop_
_entity_poly.entity_id
_entity_poly.type
_entity_poly.pdbx_seq_one_letter_code
_entity_poly.pdbx_strand_id
1 'polypeptide(L)'
;KGVFRTFITGEQAYYLPEGPCVNNPYRVEVANGKLYMVPGGRWASQDKKPGNVMIYEDGEWTNITNSYIEQQTKKKALDFMDVAVDPQDPSHFFVTSYGTGLYEFRDSLLVGHYTSENSILCSAVPDIPERYTRLESAVYDKDNCLWTIVNGEVDTTIVCFLPNGGQRGVNL
;
A
#
# COMPACT_ATOMS: atom_id res chain seq x y z
N LYS A 1 4.08 20.36 -11.22
CA LYS A 1 4.36 21.38 -12.26
C LYS A 1 5.82 21.25 -12.60
N GLY A 2 6.16 21.09 -13.89
CA GLY A 2 7.54 20.92 -14.37
C GLY A 2 7.98 22.06 -15.27
N VAL A 3 9.22 21.99 -15.73
CA VAL A 3 9.79 22.93 -16.69
C VAL A 3 9.75 22.29 -18.08
N PHE A 4 9.17 23.01 -19.02
CA PHE A 4 9.13 22.61 -20.41
C PHE A 4 10.21 23.37 -21.19
N ARG A 5 11.04 22.67 -21.95
CA ARG A 5 12.09 23.24 -22.80
C ARG A 5 11.85 22.83 -24.25
N THR A 6 11.78 23.81 -25.13
CA THR A 6 11.76 23.60 -26.59
C THR A 6 13.11 24.03 -27.16
N PHE A 7 13.72 23.19 -27.97
CA PHE A 7 14.93 23.49 -28.71
C PHE A 7 14.60 24.07 -30.09
N ILE A 8 15.51 24.85 -30.64
CA ILE A 8 15.37 25.44 -32.00
C ILE A 8 15.25 24.34 -33.06
N THR A 9 15.80 23.15 -32.77
CA THR A 9 15.69 21.94 -33.63
C THR A 9 14.28 21.31 -33.66
N GLY A 10 13.33 21.83 -32.85
CA GLY A 10 12.00 21.25 -32.69
C GLY A 10 11.91 20.15 -31.64
N GLU A 11 13.04 19.73 -31.08
CA GLU A 11 13.04 18.79 -29.96
C GLU A 11 12.42 19.42 -28.71
N GLN A 12 11.72 18.62 -27.94
CA GLN A 12 11.05 19.06 -26.71
C GLN A 12 11.51 18.19 -25.54
N ALA A 13 11.75 18.81 -24.39
CA ALA A 13 12.04 18.13 -23.15
C ALA A 13 11.19 18.69 -22.01
N TYR A 14 10.65 17.78 -21.18
CA TYR A 14 9.87 18.13 -20.03
C TYR A 14 10.61 17.65 -18.78
N TYR A 15 10.96 18.59 -17.92
CA TYR A 15 11.68 18.33 -16.68
C TYR A 15 10.71 18.44 -15.51
N LEU A 16 10.48 17.32 -14.84
CA LEU A 16 9.77 17.29 -13.56
C LEU A 16 10.80 17.37 -12.42
N PRO A 17 10.54 18.15 -11.37
CA PRO A 17 11.36 18.05 -10.17
C PRO A 17 11.21 16.65 -9.57
N GLU A 18 12.25 16.14 -8.98
CA GLU A 18 12.18 14.94 -8.15
C GLU A 18 11.21 15.18 -7.01
N GLY A 19 10.35 14.19 -6.74
CA GLY A 19 9.31 14.34 -5.75
C GLY A 19 8.38 13.13 -5.67
N PRO A 20 7.36 13.21 -4.81
CA PRO A 20 6.34 12.18 -4.72
C PRO A 20 5.55 12.12 -6.03
N CYS A 21 5.21 10.91 -6.49
CA CYS A 21 4.46 10.71 -7.74
C CYS A 21 3.01 11.27 -7.66
N VAL A 22 2.49 11.49 -6.46
CA VAL A 22 1.21 12.18 -6.22
C VAL A 22 1.34 13.19 -5.07
N ASN A 23 0.67 14.35 -5.20
CA ASN A 23 0.73 15.44 -4.21
C ASN A 23 -0.48 15.45 -3.24
N ASN A 24 -1.10 14.31 -3.05
CA ASN A 24 -2.27 14.19 -2.19
C ASN A 24 -2.15 12.97 -1.28
N PRO A 25 -1.19 12.96 -0.34
CA PRO A 25 -1.07 11.87 0.62
C PRO A 25 -2.25 11.89 1.59
N TYR A 26 -2.71 10.71 1.97
CA TYR A 26 -3.73 10.50 2.97
C TYR A 26 -3.12 10.10 4.32
N ARG A 27 -2.16 9.19 4.27
CA ARG A 27 -1.45 8.68 5.44
C ARG A 27 0.05 8.89 5.28
N VAL A 28 0.67 9.19 6.39
CA VAL A 28 2.12 9.35 6.53
C VAL A 28 2.58 8.48 7.69
N GLU A 29 3.63 7.71 7.47
CA GLU A 29 4.32 6.92 8.49
C GLU A 29 5.80 7.27 8.49
N VAL A 30 6.39 7.42 9.68
CA VAL A 30 7.83 7.68 9.84
C VAL A 30 8.45 6.52 10.59
N ALA A 31 9.33 5.81 9.93
CA ALA A 31 10.05 4.69 10.52
C ALA A 31 11.50 4.65 10.03
N ASN A 32 12.45 4.43 10.93
CA ASN A 32 13.86 4.22 10.62
C ASN A 32 14.49 5.33 9.74
N GLY A 33 14.11 6.60 9.97
CA GLY A 33 14.61 7.75 9.21
C GLY A 33 13.94 7.97 7.84
N LYS A 34 13.03 7.09 7.44
CA LYS A 34 12.26 7.20 6.20
C LYS A 34 10.85 7.72 6.46
N LEU A 35 10.33 8.47 5.49
CA LEU A 35 8.95 8.92 5.44
C LEU A 35 8.21 8.11 4.37
N TYR A 36 7.20 7.36 4.76
CA TYR A 36 6.33 6.60 3.87
C TYR A 36 5.00 7.34 3.70
N MET A 37 4.50 7.42 2.48
CA MET A 37 3.22 8.08 2.18
C MET A 37 2.39 7.25 1.22
N VAL A 38 1.07 7.20 1.48
CA VAL A 38 0.09 6.54 0.63
C VAL A 38 -1.12 7.47 0.36
N PRO A 39 -1.79 7.33 -0.81
CA PRO A 39 -2.81 8.30 -1.26
C PRO A 39 -4.18 8.14 -0.62
N GLY A 40 -4.48 7.05 0.08
CA GLY A 40 -5.81 6.74 0.63
C GLY A 40 -6.83 6.38 -0.44
N GLY A 41 -8.11 6.43 -0.09
CA GLY A 41 -9.21 6.15 -1.02
C GLY A 41 -10.42 5.43 -0.40
N ARG A 42 -10.87 5.86 0.79
CA ARG A 42 -11.96 5.20 1.51
C ARG A 42 -13.36 5.71 1.13
N TRP A 43 -13.48 7.00 0.88
CA TRP A 43 -14.77 7.65 0.74
C TRP A 43 -15.24 7.67 -0.71
N ALA A 44 -16.53 7.59 -0.94
CA ALA A 44 -17.15 7.52 -2.27
C ALA A 44 -16.68 8.60 -3.27
N SER A 45 -16.32 9.79 -2.78
CA SER A 45 -15.72 10.86 -3.60
C SER A 45 -14.20 10.75 -3.80
N GLN A 46 -13.55 9.77 -3.17
CA GLN A 46 -12.11 9.60 -3.12
C GLN A 46 -11.68 8.14 -3.28
N ASP A 47 -12.55 7.27 -3.72
CA ASP A 47 -12.26 5.88 -4.02
C ASP A 47 -11.56 5.70 -5.37
N LYS A 48 -11.01 4.51 -5.59
CA LYS A 48 -10.29 4.11 -6.82
C LYS A 48 -9.07 4.96 -7.14
N LYS A 49 -8.43 5.51 -6.10
CA LYS A 49 -7.13 6.15 -6.26
C LYS A 49 -6.07 5.10 -6.59
N PRO A 50 -5.18 5.39 -7.55
CA PRO A 50 -4.05 4.50 -7.83
C PRO A 50 -3.23 4.22 -6.57
N GLY A 51 -2.99 2.95 -6.28
CA GLY A 51 -2.23 2.48 -5.13
C GLY A 51 -0.73 2.72 -5.34
N ASN A 52 -0.23 3.85 -4.87
CA ASN A 52 1.17 4.19 -4.90
C ASN A 52 1.75 4.20 -3.49
N VAL A 53 3.03 3.87 -3.35
CA VAL A 53 3.80 4.12 -2.14
C VAL A 53 4.93 5.09 -2.47
N MET A 54 5.03 6.17 -1.73
CA MET A 54 6.06 7.19 -1.90
C MET A 54 6.94 7.18 -0.66
N ILE A 55 8.24 7.01 -0.85
CA ILE A 55 9.22 6.91 0.24
C ILE A 55 10.21 8.06 0.08
N TYR A 56 10.43 8.81 1.15
CA TYR A 56 11.45 9.85 1.21
C TYR A 56 12.52 9.48 2.23
N GLU A 57 13.77 9.51 1.81
CA GLU A 57 14.95 9.22 2.62
C GLU A 57 16.12 10.10 2.15
N ASP A 58 16.81 10.77 3.07
CA ASP A 58 18.05 11.52 2.82
C ASP A 58 18.00 12.50 1.63
N GLY A 59 16.86 13.14 1.39
CA GLY A 59 16.68 14.10 0.30
C GLY A 59 16.13 13.49 -1.00
N GLU A 60 16.02 12.17 -1.10
CA GLU A 60 15.63 11.45 -2.30
C GLU A 60 14.25 10.81 -2.19
N TRP A 61 13.57 10.67 -3.33
CA TRP A 61 12.27 10.04 -3.44
C TRP A 61 12.35 8.71 -4.17
N THR A 62 11.80 7.68 -3.55
CA THR A 62 11.49 6.40 -4.19
C THR A 62 9.99 6.27 -4.36
N ASN A 63 9.52 6.04 -5.58
CA ASN A 63 8.11 5.88 -5.91
C ASN A 63 7.81 4.46 -6.38
N ILE A 64 7.06 3.70 -5.58
CA ILE A 64 6.51 2.39 -5.98
C ILE A 64 5.14 2.67 -6.60
N THR A 65 5.06 2.64 -7.91
CA THR A 65 3.86 3.05 -8.64
C THR A 65 2.83 1.93 -8.73
N ASN A 66 1.55 2.30 -8.84
CA ASN A 66 0.48 1.33 -9.05
C ASN A 66 0.67 0.49 -10.32
N SER A 67 1.21 1.07 -11.38
CA SER A 67 1.49 0.36 -12.62
C SER A 67 2.51 -0.77 -12.43
N TYR A 68 3.56 -0.55 -11.63
CA TYR A 68 4.50 -1.60 -11.24
C TYR A 68 3.78 -2.70 -10.45
N ILE A 69 3.00 -2.34 -9.44
CA ILE A 69 2.28 -3.30 -8.59
C ILE A 69 1.28 -4.12 -9.41
N GLU A 70 0.48 -3.48 -10.27
CA GLU A 70 -0.47 -4.14 -11.17
C GLU A 70 0.24 -5.07 -12.18
N GLN A 71 1.44 -4.70 -12.62
CA GLN A 71 2.25 -5.57 -13.49
C GLN A 71 2.69 -6.85 -12.77
N GLN A 72 3.05 -6.76 -11.48
CA GLN A 72 3.47 -7.91 -10.68
C GLN A 72 2.28 -8.80 -10.30
N THR A 73 1.20 -8.21 -9.79
CA THR A 73 0.04 -8.95 -9.27
C THR A 73 -0.95 -9.42 -10.33
N LYS A 74 -0.94 -8.79 -11.52
CA LYS A 74 -1.99 -8.92 -12.56
C LYS A 74 -3.38 -8.51 -12.06
N LYS A 75 -3.45 -7.77 -10.95
CA LYS A 75 -4.67 -7.28 -10.33
C LYS A 75 -4.58 -5.77 -10.14
N LYS A 76 -5.73 -5.11 -9.96
CA LYS A 76 -5.77 -3.67 -9.64
C LYS A 76 -5.13 -3.41 -8.27
N ALA A 77 -4.35 -2.33 -8.18
CA ALA A 77 -3.79 -1.80 -6.95
C ALA A 77 -4.41 -0.43 -6.68
N LEU A 78 -5.32 -0.37 -5.72
CA LEU A 78 -6.15 0.81 -5.45
C LEU A 78 -6.20 1.11 -3.95
N ASP A 79 -6.46 2.39 -3.63
CA ASP A 79 -6.90 2.85 -2.33
C ASP A 79 -5.99 2.41 -1.18
N PHE A 80 -4.69 2.71 -1.28
CA PHE A 80 -3.72 2.40 -0.22
C PHE A 80 -3.92 3.30 0.98
N MET A 81 -4.18 2.68 2.15
CA MET A 81 -4.67 3.35 3.35
C MET A 81 -3.60 3.60 4.41
N ASP A 82 -2.75 2.63 4.64
CA ASP A 82 -1.78 2.65 5.73
C ASP A 82 -0.50 1.89 5.38
N VAL A 83 0.59 2.23 6.06
CA VAL A 83 1.89 1.56 5.94
C VAL A 83 2.30 1.08 7.33
N ALA A 84 2.72 -0.17 7.45
CA ALA A 84 3.32 -0.73 8.66
C ALA A 84 4.72 -1.24 8.33
N VAL A 85 5.74 -0.58 8.86
CA VAL A 85 7.14 -0.97 8.70
C VAL A 85 7.51 -1.98 9.78
N ASP A 86 8.18 -3.06 9.39
CA ASP A 86 8.65 -4.08 10.31
C ASP A 86 9.69 -3.48 11.29
N PRO A 87 9.43 -3.49 12.61
CA PRO A 87 10.35 -2.88 13.56
C PRO A 87 11.69 -3.63 13.68
N GLN A 88 11.77 -4.88 13.21
CA GLN A 88 13.00 -5.69 13.23
C GLN A 88 13.73 -5.70 11.87
N ASP A 89 13.06 -5.30 10.78
CA ASP A 89 13.64 -5.24 9.44
C ASP A 89 13.17 -3.98 8.69
N PRO A 90 13.94 -2.88 8.71
CA PRO A 90 13.56 -1.63 8.07
C PRO A 90 13.36 -1.70 6.55
N SER A 91 13.80 -2.78 5.90
CA SER A 91 13.57 -3.01 4.47
C SER A 91 12.19 -3.61 4.18
N HIS A 92 11.54 -4.16 5.21
CA HIS A 92 10.29 -4.91 5.11
C HIS A 92 9.11 -4.07 5.62
N PHE A 93 8.06 -3.98 4.82
CA PHE A 93 6.86 -3.25 5.21
C PHE A 93 5.62 -3.77 4.50
N PHE A 94 4.47 -3.53 5.11
CA PHE A 94 3.17 -3.84 4.55
C PHE A 94 2.37 -2.58 4.26
N VAL A 95 1.49 -2.68 3.26
CA VAL A 95 0.57 -1.61 2.86
C VAL A 95 -0.84 -2.16 2.79
N THR A 96 -1.77 -1.54 3.52
CA THR A 96 -3.18 -1.89 3.47
C THR A 96 -3.91 -1.18 2.33
N SER A 97 -4.93 -1.83 1.78
CA SER A 97 -5.82 -1.25 0.77
C SER A 97 -7.28 -1.35 1.21
N TYR A 98 -8.06 -0.30 0.92
CA TYR A 98 -9.50 -0.33 1.17
C TYR A 98 -10.28 -0.98 0.02
N GLY A 99 -9.85 -2.16 -0.38
CA GLY A 99 -10.54 -2.94 -1.43
C GLY A 99 -9.72 -4.07 -2.02
N THR A 100 -8.42 -3.89 -2.16
CA THR A 100 -7.56 -4.84 -2.87
C THR A 100 -6.61 -5.64 -1.96
N GLY A 101 -6.82 -5.59 -0.63
CA GLY A 101 -6.13 -6.44 0.34
C GLY A 101 -4.86 -5.86 0.92
N LEU A 102 -3.90 -6.72 1.25
CA LEU A 102 -2.64 -6.39 1.90
C LEU A 102 -1.47 -6.66 0.95
N TYR A 103 -0.58 -5.70 0.84
CA TYR A 103 0.62 -5.78 0.01
C TYR A 103 1.87 -5.82 0.89
N GLU A 104 2.79 -6.72 0.56
CA GLU A 104 4.05 -6.91 1.26
C GLU A 104 5.21 -6.49 0.36
N PHE A 105 6.10 -5.66 0.91
CA PHE A 105 7.27 -5.15 0.20
C PHE A 105 8.54 -5.43 0.98
N ARG A 106 9.63 -5.67 0.23
CA ARG A 106 11.00 -5.75 0.76
C ARG A 106 11.93 -5.02 -0.20
N ASP A 107 12.75 -4.10 0.32
CA ASP A 107 13.63 -3.24 -0.50
C ASP A 107 12.89 -2.58 -1.68
N SER A 108 11.66 -2.10 -1.44
CA SER A 108 10.78 -1.50 -2.44
C SER A 108 10.29 -2.46 -3.56
N LEU A 109 10.58 -3.75 -3.46
CA LEU A 109 10.06 -4.79 -4.34
C LEU A 109 8.81 -5.42 -3.74
N LEU A 110 7.79 -5.66 -4.54
CA LEU A 110 6.60 -6.39 -4.12
C LEU A 110 6.97 -7.88 -3.96
N VAL A 111 6.79 -8.42 -2.74
CA VAL A 111 7.09 -9.82 -2.41
C VAL A 111 5.84 -10.62 -2.05
N GLY A 112 4.73 -9.96 -1.69
CA GLY A 112 3.47 -10.63 -1.35
C GLY A 112 2.24 -9.76 -1.65
N HIS A 113 1.12 -10.42 -1.95
CA HIS A 113 -0.19 -9.81 -2.08
C HIS A 113 -1.25 -10.76 -1.53
N TYR A 114 -1.90 -10.34 -0.45
CA TYR A 114 -2.85 -11.14 0.32
C TYR A 114 -4.27 -10.62 0.15
N THR A 115 -5.16 -11.49 -0.24
CA THR A 115 -6.59 -11.21 -0.44
C THR A 115 -7.42 -12.34 0.19
N SER A 116 -8.73 -12.25 0.14
CA SER A 116 -9.61 -13.35 0.58
C SER A 116 -9.49 -14.63 -0.27
N GLU A 117 -8.79 -14.58 -1.40
CA GLU A 117 -8.59 -15.75 -2.26
C GLU A 117 -7.38 -16.61 -1.84
N ASN A 118 -6.40 -16.02 -1.13
CA ASN A 118 -5.14 -16.70 -0.81
C ASN A 118 -4.67 -16.51 0.65
N SER A 119 -5.53 -15.97 1.50
CA SER A 119 -5.25 -15.73 2.92
C SER A 119 -6.51 -15.87 3.76
N ILE A 120 -6.39 -15.68 5.07
CA ILE A 120 -7.55 -15.66 5.98
C ILE A 120 -8.31 -14.33 5.96
N LEU A 121 -7.89 -13.36 5.14
CA LEU A 121 -8.62 -12.11 4.96
C LEU A 121 -9.99 -12.40 4.34
N CYS A 122 -11.02 -11.74 4.85
CA CYS A 122 -12.36 -11.87 4.31
C CYS A 122 -12.68 -10.75 3.32
N SER A 123 -13.57 -11.04 2.37
CA SER A 123 -14.16 -10.02 1.52
C SER A 123 -15.51 -9.57 2.06
N ALA A 124 -15.75 -8.26 2.14
CA ALA A 124 -17.06 -7.72 2.52
C ALA A 124 -18.16 -8.02 1.49
N VAL A 125 -17.77 -8.40 0.25
CA VAL A 125 -18.69 -8.86 -0.81
C VAL A 125 -18.07 -10.11 -1.43
N PRO A 126 -18.48 -11.31 -1.02
CA PRO A 126 -17.87 -12.58 -1.47
C PRO A 126 -17.84 -12.79 -2.98
N ASP A 127 -18.85 -12.29 -3.69
CA ASP A 127 -18.98 -12.41 -5.14
C ASP A 127 -18.01 -11.51 -5.94
N ILE A 128 -17.38 -10.53 -5.28
CA ILE A 128 -16.46 -9.58 -5.92
C ILE A 128 -15.24 -9.38 -5.01
N PRO A 129 -14.51 -10.45 -4.66
CA PRO A 129 -13.45 -10.42 -3.64
C PRO A 129 -12.27 -9.52 -4.03
N GLU A 130 -12.00 -9.37 -5.32
CA GLU A 130 -10.91 -8.56 -5.84
C GLU A 130 -11.04 -7.06 -5.58
N ARG A 131 -12.22 -6.59 -5.10
CA ARG A 131 -12.51 -5.18 -4.82
C ARG A 131 -12.98 -4.91 -3.40
N TYR A 132 -13.19 -5.95 -2.60
CA TYR A 132 -13.84 -5.82 -1.31
C TYR A 132 -13.10 -6.51 -0.17
N THR A 133 -11.83 -6.89 -0.36
CA THR A 133 -10.91 -7.21 0.75
C THR A 133 -10.41 -5.88 1.33
N ARG A 134 -11.20 -5.34 2.28
CA ARG A 134 -11.05 -3.98 2.79
C ARG A 134 -10.24 -3.94 4.07
N LEU A 135 -9.05 -3.37 4.00
CA LEU A 135 -8.18 -3.17 5.16
C LEU A 135 -7.95 -1.67 5.36
N GLU A 136 -8.07 -1.20 6.59
CA GLU A 136 -7.95 0.22 6.91
C GLU A 136 -6.59 0.57 7.51
N SER A 137 -6.10 -0.25 8.42
CA SER A 137 -4.79 -0.04 9.04
C SER A 137 -4.09 -1.35 9.36
N ALA A 138 -2.79 -1.26 9.60
CA ALA A 138 -1.97 -2.35 10.09
C ALA A 138 -0.96 -1.84 11.11
N VAL A 139 -0.63 -2.67 12.10
CA VAL A 139 0.33 -2.33 13.16
C VAL A 139 1.06 -3.58 13.64
N TYR A 140 2.34 -3.44 13.92
CA TYR A 140 3.12 -4.49 14.57
C TYR A 140 2.97 -4.45 16.08
N ASP A 141 2.87 -5.62 16.69
CA ASP A 141 2.96 -5.76 18.15
C ASP A 141 4.40 -6.02 18.60
N LYS A 142 4.59 -6.14 19.94
CA LYS A 142 5.91 -6.41 20.56
C LYS A 142 6.52 -7.77 20.18
N ASP A 143 5.72 -8.70 19.70
CA ASP A 143 6.13 -10.04 19.27
C ASP A 143 6.36 -10.13 17.75
N ASN A 144 6.43 -8.96 17.09
CA ASN A 144 6.58 -8.77 15.65
C ASN A 144 5.45 -9.43 14.82
N CYS A 145 4.24 -9.48 15.38
CA CYS A 145 3.05 -9.90 14.65
C CYS A 145 2.40 -8.67 14.01
N LEU A 146 2.07 -8.75 12.72
CA LEU A 146 1.35 -7.70 12.02
C LEU A 146 -0.16 -7.89 12.21
N TRP A 147 -0.80 -6.96 12.87
CA TRP A 147 -2.24 -6.93 13.06
C TRP A 147 -2.91 -6.00 12.07
N THR A 148 -4.03 -6.42 11.51
CA THR A 148 -4.87 -5.61 10.62
C THR A 148 -6.35 -5.85 10.90
N ILE A 149 -7.18 -4.87 10.50
CA ILE A 149 -8.63 -4.93 10.64
C ILE A 149 -9.25 -5.09 9.26
N VAL A 150 -10.07 -6.11 9.10
CA VAL A 150 -10.93 -6.32 7.93
C VAL A 150 -12.22 -5.54 8.14
N ASN A 151 -12.51 -4.60 7.26
CA ASN A 151 -13.67 -3.71 7.37
C ASN A 151 -14.84 -4.25 6.53
N GLY A 152 -15.96 -4.50 7.19
CA GLY A 152 -17.19 -5.02 6.60
C GLY A 152 -17.95 -5.93 7.57
N GLU A 153 -19.11 -6.40 7.17
CA GLU A 153 -19.84 -7.45 7.89
C GLU A 153 -19.21 -8.81 7.54
N VAL A 154 -18.18 -9.20 8.27
CA VAL A 154 -17.39 -10.42 8.05
C VAL A 154 -17.19 -11.17 9.37
N ASP A 155 -17.04 -12.49 9.30
CA ASP A 155 -16.87 -13.34 10.48
C ASP A 155 -15.53 -13.09 11.20
N THR A 156 -14.48 -12.78 10.44
CA THR A 156 -13.14 -12.51 10.98
C THR A 156 -12.77 -11.03 10.76
N THR A 157 -12.89 -10.24 11.80
CA THR A 157 -12.65 -8.80 11.76
C THR A 157 -11.20 -8.44 12.04
N ILE A 158 -10.53 -9.14 12.96
CA ILE A 158 -9.14 -8.88 13.33
C ILE A 158 -8.27 -10.03 12.83
N VAL A 159 -7.23 -9.72 12.11
CA VAL A 159 -6.30 -10.69 11.52
C VAL A 159 -4.87 -10.38 11.94
N CYS A 160 -4.13 -11.43 12.27
CA CYS A 160 -2.71 -11.35 12.58
C CYS A 160 -1.89 -12.20 11.60
N PHE A 161 -0.86 -11.59 11.02
CA PHE A 161 0.19 -12.27 10.27
C PHE A 161 1.39 -12.45 11.19
N LEU A 162 1.78 -13.71 11.39
CA LEU A 162 2.87 -14.10 12.29
C LEU A 162 4.23 -13.99 11.59
N PRO A 163 5.33 -13.78 12.33
CA PRO A 163 6.67 -13.68 11.75
C PRO A 163 7.12 -14.93 10.97
N ASN A 164 6.54 -16.09 11.27
CA ASN A 164 6.81 -17.35 10.57
C ASN A 164 5.95 -17.58 9.32
N GLY A 165 5.17 -16.58 8.88
CA GLY A 165 4.24 -16.66 7.76
C GLY A 165 2.88 -17.26 8.10
N GLY A 166 2.65 -17.69 9.34
CA GLY A 166 1.33 -18.14 9.80
C GLY A 166 0.33 -17.00 9.88
N GLN A 167 -0.95 -17.34 9.84
CA GLN A 167 -2.05 -16.35 9.94
C GLN A 167 -3.07 -16.84 10.96
N ARG A 168 -3.64 -15.94 11.74
CA ARG A 168 -4.76 -16.23 12.64
C ARG A 168 -5.78 -15.11 12.66
N GLY A 169 -7.04 -15.46 12.79
CA GLY A 169 -8.15 -14.53 12.94
C GLY A 169 -8.70 -14.51 14.36
N VAL A 170 -9.28 -13.39 14.74
CA VAL A 170 -10.09 -13.24 15.96
C VAL A 170 -11.51 -12.92 15.51
N ASN A 171 -12.45 -13.76 15.88
CA ASN A 171 -13.88 -13.52 15.67
C ASN A 171 -14.41 -12.74 16.87
N LEU A 172 -15.20 -11.73 16.63
CA LEU A 172 -15.83 -10.89 17.65
C LEU A 172 -17.31 -11.27 17.85
#